data_810d3838d798cf57004418d91a6810b1
#
_entry.id   810d3838d798cf57004418d91a6810b1
#
_cell.length_a   1.000
_cell.length_b   1.000
_cell.length_c   1.000
_cell.angle_alpha   90.00
_cell.angle_beta   90.00
_cell.angle_gamma   90.00
#
_symmetry.space_group_name_H-M   'P 1'
#
loop_
_entity.id
_entity.type
_entity.pdbx_description
1 polymer ?
#
loop_
_entity_poly.entity_id
_entity_poly.type
_entity_poly.pdbx_seq_one_letter_code
_entity_poly.pdbx_strand_id
1 'polypeptide(L)'
;MVEKRLEAKEMSLTIEHLTGGYGHIPVLKDINFDVKSGEMVGLIGLNGAGKSTTIKNIIGLLTPQKGKIMIDGETLQQAPEEYRKKIGYIPETPSLYEELTLKEHIEVTALAYDIPLEEAFKRAEPLLKTFRLDNKLEWFPANFSKGMKQKVMVLCAFLIEPSLY
;
A
#
# COMPACT_ATOMS: atom_id res chain seq x y z
N MET A 1 17.89 -36.68 -4.17
CA MET A 1 17.70 -35.25 -4.43
C MET A 1 16.34 -34.87 -3.81
N VAL A 2 16.34 -34.28 -2.61
CA VAL A 2 15.12 -33.85 -1.92
C VAL A 2 14.88 -32.43 -2.37
N GLU A 3 13.89 -32.20 -3.23
CA GLU A 3 13.39 -30.86 -3.51
C GLU A 3 12.86 -30.25 -2.23
N LYS A 4 13.61 -29.32 -1.67
CA LYS A 4 13.10 -28.42 -0.67
C LYS A 4 12.06 -27.53 -1.36
N ARG A 5 10.77 -27.90 -1.31
CA ARG A 5 9.69 -26.95 -1.53
C ARG A 5 9.91 -25.82 -0.51
N LEU A 6 10.28 -24.66 -1.00
CA LEU A 6 10.14 -23.43 -0.25
C LEU A 6 8.63 -23.30 0.01
N GLU A 7 8.20 -23.62 1.24
CA GLU A 7 6.88 -23.22 1.72
C GLU A 7 6.83 -21.72 1.55
N ALA A 8 5.98 -21.25 0.64
CA ALA A 8 5.68 -19.84 0.51
C ALA A 8 5.17 -19.39 1.88
N LYS A 9 5.92 -18.53 2.56
CA LYS A 9 5.53 -17.94 3.84
C LYS A 9 4.14 -17.34 3.59
N GLU A 10 3.11 -17.84 4.27
CA GLU A 10 1.75 -17.31 4.16
C GLU A 10 1.81 -15.85 4.62
N MET A 11 1.86 -14.94 3.67
CA MET A 11 1.82 -13.50 3.94
C MET A 11 0.43 -13.21 4.50
N SER A 12 0.36 -12.51 5.60
CA SER A 12 -0.91 -12.21 6.26
C SER A 12 -0.89 -10.86 6.94
N LEU A 13 -2.05 -10.23 6.98
CA LEU A 13 -2.33 -9.16 7.92
C LEU A 13 -3.06 -9.76 9.11
N THR A 14 -2.57 -9.53 10.31
CA THR A 14 -3.23 -9.93 11.56
C THR A 14 -3.51 -8.70 12.41
N ILE A 15 -4.75 -8.56 12.86
CA ILE A 15 -5.19 -7.51 13.76
C ILE A 15 -5.78 -8.14 15.00
N GLU A 16 -5.16 -7.85 16.16
CA GLU A 16 -5.53 -8.38 17.46
C GLU A 16 -5.92 -7.25 18.42
N HIS A 17 -7.15 -7.27 18.91
CA HIS A 17 -7.68 -6.36 19.93
C HIS A 17 -7.47 -4.87 19.63
N LEU A 18 -7.53 -4.49 18.35
CA LEU A 18 -7.27 -3.13 17.92
C LEU A 18 -8.31 -2.16 18.49
N THR A 19 -7.82 -1.26 19.33
CA THR A 19 -8.56 -0.10 19.80
C THR A 19 -7.80 1.15 19.37
N GLY A 20 -8.48 2.09 18.70
CA GLY A 20 -7.82 3.27 18.16
C GLY A 20 -8.80 4.33 17.69
N GLY A 21 -8.27 5.53 17.44
CA GLY A 21 -9.08 6.67 17.00
C GLY A 21 -8.24 7.93 16.92
N TYR A 22 -8.90 9.08 17.04
CA TYR A 22 -8.27 10.38 17.02
C TYR A 22 -8.15 10.92 18.46
N GLY A 23 -6.93 11.24 18.88
CA GLY A 23 -6.66 11.68 20.25
C GLY A 23 -7.03 10.58 21.27
N HIS A 24 -7.78 10.93 22.30
CA HIS A 24 -8.18 10.02 23.37
C HIS A 24 -9.53 9.31 23.15
N ILE A 25 -10.23 9.62 22.05
CA ILE A 25 -11.55 9.06 21.76
C ILE A 25 -11.40 7.86 20.83
N PRO A 26 -11.69 6.63 21.32
CA PRO A 26 -11.60 5.45 20.47
C PRO A 26 -12.78 5.37 19.48
N VAL A 27 -12.48 5.33 18.20
CA VAL A 27 -13.44 5.05 17.11
C VAL A 27 -13.54 3.52 16.90
N LEU A 28 -12.39 2.84 16.99
CA LEU A 28 -12.30 1.39 16.92
C LEU A 28 -12.28 0.81 18.33
N LYS A 29 -13.00 -0.27 18.56
CA LYS A 29 -13.09 -0.95 19.85
C LYS A 29 -12.96 -2.44 19.64
N ASP A 30 -11.85 -3.01 20.07
CA ASP A 30 -11.59 -4.46 20.07
C ASP A 30 -11.79 -5.13 18.70
N ILE A 31 -11.23 -4.54 17.66
CA ILE A 31 -11.30 -5.07 16.29
C ILE A 31 -10.30 -6.23 16.16
N ASN A 32 -10.80 -7.36 15.65
CA ASN A 32 -10.03 -8.58 15.43
C ASN A 32 -10.36 -9.14 14.04
N PHE A 33 -9.37 -9.31 13.18
CA PHE A 33 -9.48 -10.08 11.93
C PHE A 33 -8.12 -10.37 11.32
N ASP A 34 -8.08 -11.34 10.43
CA ASP A 34 -6.92 -11.74 9.65
C ASP A 34 -7.21 -11.67 8.16
N VAL A 35 -6.19 -11.40 7.36
CA VAL A 35 -6.22 -11.49 5.88
C VAL A 35 -5.06 -12.37 5.45
N LYS A 36 -5.37 -13.46 4.75
CA LYS A 36 -4.38 -14.42 4.25
C LYS A 36 -3.86 -14.02 2.88
N SER A 37 -2.71 -14.59 2.50
CA SER A 37 -2.16 -14.42 1.15
C SER A 37 -3.18 -14.85 0.08
N GLY A 38 -3.35 -13.99 -0.94
CA GLY A 38 -4.33 -14.20 -2.02
C GLY A 38 -5.79 -13.91 -1.66
N GLU A 39 -6.07 -13.50 -0.41
CA GLU A 39 -7.41 -13.12 0.02
C GLU A 39 -7.69 -11.65 -0.25
N MET A 40 -8.95 -11.36 -0.60
CA MET A 40 -9.46 -9.99 -0.77
C MET A 40 -10.52 -9.72 0.30
N VAL A 41 -10.31 -8.70 1.11
CA VAL A 41 -11.22 -8.31 2.20
C VAL A 41 -11.80 -6.93 1.94
N GLY A 42 -13.13 -6.80 2.00
CA GLY A 42 -13.85 -5.53 1.89
C GLY A 42 -14.34 -5.02 3.24
N LEU A 43 -13.97 -3.80 3.61
CA LEU A 43 -14.51 -3.12 4.79
C LEU A 43 -15.81 -2.38 4.43
N ILE A 44 -16.95 -2.90 4.88
CA ILE A 44 -18.28 -2.34 4.59
C ILE A 44 -18.89 -1.75 5.87
N GLY A 45 -19.60 -0.65 5.74
CA GLY A 45 -20.28 -0.01 6.85
C GLY A 45 -20.66 1.45 6.57
N LEU A 46 -21.46 2.05 7.43
CA LEU A 46 -21.89 3.44 7.33
C LEU A 46 -20.71 4.43 7.45
N ASN A 47 -20.94 5.68 7.06
CA ASN A 47 -19.99 6.74 7.33
C ASN A 47 -19.78 6.89 8.84
N GLY A 48 -18.54 7.02 9.27
CA GLY A 48 -18.18 7.05 10.69
C GLY A 48 -17.99 5.67 11.35
N ALA A 49 -18.26 4.54 10.65
CA ALA A 49 -18.08 3.19 11.21
C ALA A 49 -16.63 2.77 11.47
N GLY A 50 -15.64 3.63 11.21
CA GLY A 50 -14.24 3.34 11.50
C GLY A 50 -13.43 2.76 10.34
N LYS A 51 -14.00 2.55 9.15
CA LYS A 51 -13.30 1.96 7.99
C LYS A 51 -11.96 2.63 7.68
N SER A 52 -12.00 3.94 7.45
CA SER A 52 -10.78 4.73 7.16
C SER A 52 -9.84 4.80 8.38
N THR A 53 -10.37 4.75 9.59
CA THR A 53 -9.57 4.71 10.82
C THR A 53 -8.81 3.39 10.92
N THR A 54 -9.45 2.26 10.57
CA THR A 54 -8.80 0.94 10.50
C THR A 54 -7.65 0.96 9.51
N ILE A 55 -7.91 1.42 8.27
CA ILE A 55 -6.86 1.53 7.23
C ILE A 55 -5.70 2.41 7.71
N LYS A 56 -6.00 3.59 8.30
CA LYS A 56 -4.96 4.51 8.81
C LYS A 56 -4.11 3.89 9.94
N ASN A 57 -4.68 3.03 10.77
CA ASN A 57 -3.91 2.27 11.75
C ASN A 57 -3.03 1.21 11.06
N ILE A 58 -3.55 0.48 10.07
CA ILE A 58 -2.78 -0.54 9.32
C ILE A 58 -1.58 0.10 8.62
N ILE A 59 -1.77 1.21 7.91
CA ILE A 59 -0.67 1.88 7.18
C ILE A 59 0.23 2.75 8.07
N GLY A 60 -0.03 2.78 9.38
CA GLY A 60 0.81 3.49 10.35
C GLY A 60 0.65 5.02 10.38
N LEU A 61 -0.44 5.56 9.81
CA LEU A 61 -0.80 6.98 9.94
C LEU A 61 -1.47 7.32 11.28
N LEU A 62 -2.00 6.31 11.96
CA LEU A 62 -2.49 6.41 13.34
C LEU A 62 -1.81 5.31 14.17
N THR A 63 -1.49 5.64 15.42
CA THR A 63 -0.95 4.69 16.37
C THR A 63 -2.11 4.03 17.13
N PRO A 64 -2.18 2.70 17.18
CA PRO A 64 -3.14 2.00 18.03
C PRO A 64 -3.04 2.43 19.50
N GLN A 65 -4.17 2.66 20.16
CA GLN A 65 -4.22 2.90 21.60
C GLN A 65 -4.06 1.58 22.37
N LYS A 66 -4.58 0.47 21.81
CA LYS A 66 -4.44 -0.89 22.32
C LYS A 66 -4.44 -1.87 21.16
N GLY A 67 -3.97 -3.08 21.42
CA GLY A 67 -3.93 -4.16 20.45
C GLY A 67 -2.69 -4.14 19.58
N LYS A 68 -2.69 -4.95 18.54
CA LYS A 68 -1.53 -5.21 17.71
C LYS A 68 -1.93 -5.35 16.24
N ILE A 69 -1.10 -4.86 15.35
CA ILE A 69 -1.22 -5.03 13.91
C ILE A 69 0.09 -5.60 13.40
N MET A 70 0.02 -6.71 12.68
CA MET A 70 1.17 -7.40 12.12
C MET A 70 0.97 -7.65 10.63
N ILE A 71 2.01 -7.43 9.84
CA ILE A 71 2.10 -7.86 8.45
C ILE A 71 3.27 -8.85 8.37
N ASP A 72 2.99 -10.08 7.94
CA ASP A 72 3.96 -11.19 7.92
C ASP A 72 4.64 -11.40 9.28
N GLY A 73 3.88 -11.25 10.37
CA GLY A 73 4.35 -11.40 11.73
C GLY A 73 5.14 -10.22 12.31
N GLU A 74 5.36 -9.16 11.54
CA GLU A 74 6.10 -7.96 11.98
C GLU A 74 5.16 -6.79 12.28
N THR A 75 5.47 -6.04 13.33
CA THR A 75 4.75 -4.81 13.70
C THR A 75 5.50 -3.57 13.23
N LEU A 76 4.79 -2.46 13.04
CA LEU A 76 5.39 -1.16 12.70
C LEU A 76 6.43 -0.71 13.74
N GLN A 77 6.25 -1.05 15.02
CA GLN A 77 7.16 -0.65 16.10
C GLN A 77 8.47 -1.44 16.10
N GLN A 78 8.42 -2.71 15.68
CA GLN A 78 9.59 -3.60 15.65
C GLN A 78 10.48 -3.37 14.42
N ALA A 79 9.86 -3.16 13.26
CA ALA A 79 10.56 -3.01 11.99
C ALA A 79 9.85 -1.95 11.11
N PRO A 80 9.99 -0.64 11.40
CA PRO A 80 9.20 0.41 10.74
C PRO A 80 9.40 0.49 9.22
N GLU A 81 10.62 0.32 8.76
CA GLU A 81 10.95 0.39 7.32
C GLU A 81 10.44 -0.85 6.59
N GLU A 82 10.76 -2.05 7.10
CA GLU A 82 10.31 -3.30 6.50
C GLU A 82 8.78 -3.44 6.51
N TYR A 83 8.12 -3.00 7.59
CA TYR A 83 6.67 -2.98 7.68
C TYR A 83 6.05 -2.11 6.58
N ARG A 84 6.57 -0.89 6.35
CA ARG A 84 6.05 0.02 5.32
C ARG A 84 6.31 -0.47 3.91
N LYS A 85 7.45 -1.12 3.65
CA LYS A 85 7.77 -1.72 2.35
C LYS A 85 6.79 -2.83 1.94
N LYS A 86 6.09 -3.43 2.90
CA LYS A 86 5.07 -4.47 2.65
C LYS A 86 3.70 -3.93 2.26
N ILE A 87 3.51 -2.61 2.21
CA ILE A 87 2.20 -1.99 1.98
C ILE A 87 2.19 -1.17 0.69
N GLY A 88 1.27 -1.50 -0.21
CA GLY A 88 0.90 -0.67 -1.37
C GLY A 88 -0.40 0.08 -1.10
N TYR A 89 -0.31 1.33 -0.66
CA TYR A 89 -1.49 2.12 -0.34
C TYR A 89 -1.94 3.00 -1.50
N ILE A 90 -3.20 2.88 -1.88
CA ILE A 90 -3.82 3.69 -2.92
C ILE A 90 -4.98 4.48 -2.30
N PRO A 91 -4.82 5.79 -2.05
CA PRO A 91 -5.86 6.63 -1.48
C PRO A 91 -6.99 6.90 -2.49
N GLU A 92 -8.17 7.24 -1.97
CA GLU A 92 -9.36 7.62 -2.75
C GLU A 92 -9.10 8.87 -3.62
N THR A 93 -8.41 9.87 -3.04
CA THR A 93 -8.04 11.08 -3.76
C THR A 93 -6.59 10.96 -4.21
N PRO A 94 -6.33 11.04 -5.53
CA PRO A 94 -4.96 11.01 -6.04
C PRO A 94 -4.12 12.15 -5.47
N SER A 95 -2.94 11.80 -4.95
CA SER A 95 -1.94 12.75 -4.48
C SER A 95 -0.62 12.44 -5.20
N LEU A 96 -0.27 13.27 -6.16
CA LEU A 96 0.96 13.18 -6.95
C LEU A 96 1.79 14.43 -6.70
N TYR A 97 3.08 14.35 -6.92
CA TYR A 97 3.99 15.50 -6.92
C TYR A 97 3.77 16.27 -8.23
N GLU A 98 3.21 17.47 -8.15
CA GLU A 98 2.82 18.24 -9.33
C GLU A 98 4.04 18.70 -10.18
N GLU A 99 5.23 18.72 -9.56
CA GLU A 99 6.51 19.10 -10.17
C GLU A 99 7.23 17.91 -10.84
N LEU A 100 6.76 16.68 -10.67
CA LEU A 100 7.38 15.49 -11.24
C LEU A 100 6.56 14.96 -12.42
N THR A 101 7.25 14.55 -13.47
CA THR A 101 6.66 13.81 -14.60
C THR A 101 6.24 12.40 -14.18
N LEU A 102 5.47 11.70 -15.01
CA LEU A 102 5.15 10.28 -14.77
C LEU A 102 6.42 9.43 -14.64
N LYS A 103 7.42 9.68 -15.49
CA LYS A 103 8.71 8.99 -15.41
C LYS A 103 9.37 9.20 -14.06
N GLU A 104 9.46 10.45 -13.61
CA GLU A 104 10.06 10.80 -12.32
C GLU A 104 9.28 10.23 -11.13
N HIS A 105 7.94 10.06 -11.22
CA HIS A 105 7.18 9.34 -10.19
C HIS A 105 7.60 7.86 -10.09
N ILE A 106 7.87 7.20 -11.22
CA ILE A 106 8.41 5.83 -11.22
C ILE A 106 9.81 5.82 -10.59
N GLU A 107 10.68 6.76 -10.96
CA GLU A 107 12.05 6.87 -10.45
C GLU A 107 12.09 7.15 -8.94
N VAL A 108 11.28 8.10 -8.45
CA VAL A 108 11.18 8.40 -7.01
C VAL A 108 10.61 7.21 -6.23
N THR A 109 9.60 6.52 -6.78
CA THR A 109 9.07 5.30 -6.17
C THR A 109 10.15 4.22 -6.08
N ALA A 110 10.88 3.99 -7.15
CA ALA A 110 11.98 3.02 -7.18
C ALA A 110 13.07 3.35 -6.14
N LEU A 111 13.47 4.63 -6.06
CA LEU A 111 14.44 5.11 -5.09
C LEU A 111 13.98 4.90 -3.65
N ALA A 112 12.70 5.21 -3.36
CA ALA A 112 12.15 5.10 -2.00
C ALA A 112 12.06 3.64 -1.50
N TYR A 113 12.02 2.67 -2.42
CA TYR A 113 11.90 1.24 -2.11
C TYR A 113 13.15 0.43 -2.48
N ASP A 114 14.29 1.09 -2.74
CA ASP A 114 15.57 0.46 -3.09
C ASP A 114 15.49 -0.47 -4.32
N ILE A 115 14.63 -0.13 -5.31
CA ILE A 115 14.46 -0.90 -6.54
C ILE A 115 15.38 -0.32 -7.62
N PRO A 116 16.23 -1.12 -8.28
CA PRO A 116 17.02 -0.67 -9.42
C PRO A 116 16.13 -0.07 -10.52
N LEU A 117 16.51 1.06 -11.12
CA LEU A 117 15.68 1.76 -12.12
C LEU A 117 15.31 0.86 -13.31
N GLU A 118 16.23 0.04 -13.79
CA GLU A 118 15.97 -0.90 -14.87
C GLU A 118 14.85 -1.88 -14.53
N GLU A 119 14.88 -2.43 -13.31
CA GLU A 119 13.84 -3.33 -12.82
C GLU A 119 12.50 -2.59 -12.62
N ALA A 120 12.55 -1.36 -12.09
CA ALA A 120 11.36 -0.54 -11.91
C ALA A 120 10.64 -0.27 -13.24
N PHE A 121 11.35 0.13 -14.28
CA PHE A 121 10.77 0.34 -15.60
C PHE A 121 10.27 -0.95 -16.24
N LYS A 122 10.97 -2.06 -16.05
CA LYS A 122 10.52 -3.38 -16.50
C LYS A 122 9.20 -3.79 -15.87
N ARG A 123 9.03 -3.57 -14.55
CA ARG A 123 7.76 -3.81 -13.83
C ARG A 123 6.67 -2.84 -14.26
N ALA A 124 7.02 -1.58 -14.51
CA ALA A 124 6.07 -0.55 -14.94
C ALA A 124 5.54 -0.75 -16.36
N GLU A 125 6.33 -1.30 -17.27
CA GLU A 125 6.02 -1.40 -18.71
C GLU A 125 4.65 -2.04 -19.01
N PRO A 126 4.28 -3.22 -18.47
CA PRO A 126 2.98 -3.83 -18.72
C PRO A 126 1.81 -2.99 -18.20
N LEU A 127 2.00 -2.31 -17.06
CA LEU A 127 0.98 -1.42 -16.48
C LEU A 127 0.83 -0.14 -17.28
N LEU A 128 1.93 0.45 -17.74
CA LEU A 128 1.92 1.62 -18.62
C LEU A 128 1.11 1.34 -19.88
N LYS A 129 1.33 0.20 -20.54
CA LYS A 129 0.55 -0.23 -21.73
C LYS A 129 -0.92 -0.45 -21.39
N THR A 130 -1.22 -1.19 -20.32
CA THR A 130 -2.59 -1.50 -19.88
C THR A 130 -3.38 -0.22 -19.55
N PHE A 131 -2.73 0.76 -18.94
CA PHE A 131 -3.34 2.03 -18.55
C PHE A 131 -3.33 3.08 -19.67
N ARG A 132 -2.66 2.79 -20.80
CA ARG A 132 -2.45 3.72 -21.94
C ARG A 132 -1.69 4.98 -21.50
N LEU A 133 -0.65 4.80 -20.73
CA LEU A 133 0.24 5.84 -20.21
C LEU A 133 1.66 5.75 -20.81
N ASP A 134 1.94 4.76 -21.63
CA ASP A 134 3.25 4.46 -22.22
C ASP A 134 3.82 5.61 -23.06
N ASN A 135 2.96 6.40 -23.69
CA ASN A 135 3.34 7.60 -24.47
C ASN A 135 3.27 8.91 -23.67
N LYS A 136 3.19 8.87 -22.33
CA LYS A 136 2.99 10.01 -21.44
C LYS A 136 4.03 10.13 -20.34
N LEU A 137 5.17 9.46 -20.48
CA LEU A 137 6.21 9.43 -19.46
C LEU A 137 6.71 10.82 -19.08
N GLU A 138 6.79 11.74 -20.05
CA GLU A 138 7.24 13.12 -19.84
C GLU A 138 6.09 14.09 -19.45
N TRP A 139 4.88 13.57 -19.21
CA TRP A 139 3.76 14.41 -18.82
C TRP A 139 3.73 14.66 -17.30
N PHE A 140 3.39 15.89 -16.94
CA PHE A 140 3.14 16.30 -15.56
C PHE A 140 1.70 16.00 -15.13
N PRO A 141 1.43 15.86 -13.81
CA PRO A 141 0.09 15.62 -13.27
C PRO A 141 -0.95 16.66 -13.69
N ALA A 142 -0.54 17.91 -13.93
CA ALA A 142 -1.42 18.97 -14.43
C ALA A 142 -2.11 18.61 -15.75
N ASN A 143 -1.46 17.77 -16.57
CA ASN A 143 -1.98 17.30 -17.86
C ASN A 143 -2.84 16.04 -17.74
N PHE A 144 -3.01 15.50 -16.53
CA PHE A 144 -3.74 14.26 -16.29
C PHE A 144 -5.16 14.52 -15.81
N SER A 145 -6.13 13.78 -16.34
CA SER A 145 -7.45 13.70 -15.72
C SER A 145 -7.36 13.02 -14.34
N LYS A 146 -8.38 13.19 -13.50
CA LYS A 146 -8.46 12.50 -12.18
C LYS A 146 -8.24 10.98 -12.32
N GLY A 147 -8.86 10.36 -13.34
CA GLY A 147 -8.70 8.92 -13.60
C GLY A 147 -7.28 8.54 -14.03
N MET A 148 -6.57 9.40 -14.77
CA MET A 148 -5.17 9.17 -15.11
C MET A 148 -4.26 9.30 -13.89
N LYS A 149 -4.46 10.32 -13.04
CA LYS A 149 -3.75 10.47 -11.77
C LYS A 149 -3.94 9.22 -10.89
N GLN A 150 -5.16 8.67 -10.83
CA GLN A 150 -5.44 7.43 -10.10
C GLN A 150 -4.64 6.24 -10.67
N LYS A 151 -4.57 6.10 -11.99
CA LYS A 151 -3.78 5.05 -12.65
C LYS A 151 -2.29 5.16 -12.33
N VAL A 152 -1.73 6.37 -12.24
CA VAL A 152 -0.34 6.58 -11.83
C VAL A 152 -0.11 6.09 -10.41
N MET A 153 -1.02 6.37 -9.48
CA MET A 153 -0.90 5.88 -8.10
C MET A 153 -0.99 4.35 -8.02
N VAL A 154 -1.92 3.75 -8.79
CA VAL A 154 -2.02 2.28 -8.90
C VAL A 154 -0.71 1.71 -9.46
N LEU A 155 -0.16 2.31 -10.51
CA LEU A 155 1.12 1.90 -11.11
C LEU A 155 2.25 1.91 -10.07
N CYS A 156 2.41 3.02 -9.34
CA CYS A 156 3.44 3.14 -8.31
C CYS A 156 3.25 2.12 -7.17
N ALA A 157 2.00 1.86 -6.74
CA ALA A 157 1.72 0.87 -5.71
C ALA A 157 2.01 -0.57 -6.19
N PHE A 158 1.77 -0.89 -7.46
CA PHE A 158 2.07 -2.21 -8.02
C PHE A 158 3.56 -2.39 -8.36
N LEU A 159 4.27 -1.30 -8.66
CA LEU A 159 5.70 -1.31 -8.94
C LEU A 159 6.52 -1.93 -7.81
N ILE A 160 6.13 -1.67 -6.56
CA ILE A 160 6.85 -2.11 -5.38
C ILE A 160 6.58 -3.58 -4.99
N GLU A 161 5.59 -4.23 -5.60
CA GLU A 161 5.20 -5.63 -5.32
C GLU A 161 5.04 -5.92 -3.82
N PRO A 162 4.20 -5.17 -3.09
CA PRO A 162 4.05 -5.32 -1.65
C PRO A 162 3.27 -6.58 -1.30
N SER A 163 3.36 -7.01 -0.04
CA SER A 163 2.58 -8.15 0.48
C SER A 163 1.10 -7.82 0.67
N LEU A 164 0.77 -6.55 0.92
CA LEU A 164 -0.58 -6.04 1.18
C LEU A 164 -0.89 -4.83 0.29
N TYR A 165 -2.01 -4.88 -0.43
CA TYR A 165 -2.55 -3.75 -1.19
C TYR A 165 -3.77 -3.17 -0.49
#